data_d01510606d8eaa724e297ae535224cec
#
_entry.id   d01510606d8eaa724e297ae535224cec
#
_cell.length_a   1.000
_cell.length_b   1.000
_cell.length_c   1.000
_cell.angle_alpha   90.00
_cell.angle_beta   90.00
_cell.angle_gamma   90.00
#
_symmetry.space_group_name_H-M   'P 1'
#
loop_
_entity.id
_entity.type
_entity.pdbx_description
1 polymer ?
#
loop_
_entity_poly.entity_id
_entity_poly.type
_entity_poly.pdbx_seq_one_letter_code
_entity_poly.pdbx_strand_id
1 'polypeptide(L)'
;MNGNIRPDKGMITVNGHPLDSPEARQLIGFVPQDDLLIEELTVYQNLLYTARLCFACLTDEEIGQRVEKVLKELDLEEIKDLEVGSPIRKTISGGQRKRLNIALELIREPAILYLDEPTSGLSSSDSEKVIMLLKEQTHRGKLVVVNIHQPSSEIYKLFDRLWLLDRGGYPIYVGNPIEAITYFKQAAKYTDPDISVCSTCV
;
A
#
# COMPACT_ATOMS: atom_id res chain seq x y z
N MET A 1 11.42 -0.39 7.46
CA MET A 1 10.74 0.67 8.22
C MET A 1 9.50 0.16 9.00
N ASN A 2 9.05 -1.05 8.79
CA ASN A 2 7.93 -1.66 9.54
C ASN A 2 8.29 -2.21 10.94
N GLY A 3 9.52 -2.03 11.40
CA GLY A 3 10.01 -2.47 12.71
C GLY A 3 10.53 -3.90 12.78
N ASN A 4 10.50 -4.66 11.67
CA ASN A 4 10.98 -6.04 11.65
C ASN A 4 12.52 -6.14 11.70
N ILE A 5 13.21 -5.11 11.22
CA ILE A 5 14.67 -5.03 11.21
C ILE A 5 15.07 -3.77 11.98
N ARG A 6 15.98 -3.94 12.96
CA ARG A 6 16.53 -2.82 13.71
C ARG A 6 17.57 -2.08 12.86
N PRO A 7 17.64 -0.73 12.94
CA PRO A 7 18.70 0.02 12.28
C PRO A 7 20.05 -0.32 12.92
N ASP A 8 21.09 -0.46 12.10
CA ASP A 8 22.46 -0.68 12.59
C ASP A 8 22.99 0.52 13.40
N LYS A 9 22.55 1.72 13.02
CA LYS A 9 22.89 2.99 13.70
C LYS A 9 21.71 3.94 13.65
N GLY A 10 21.62 4.77 14.68
CA GLY A 10 20.55 5.77 14.81
C GLY A 10 19.28 5.22 15.47
N MET A 11 18.25 6.05 15.49
CA MET A 11 16.96 5.74 16.08
C MET A 11 15.86 6.18 15.11
N ILE A 12 14.83 5.34 14.98
CA ILE A 12 13.62 5.67 14.22
C ILE A 12 12.49 5.85 15.22
N THR A 13 11.74 6.94 15.12
CA THR A 13 10.58 7.21 15.95
C THR A 13 9.34 7.47 15.10
N VAL A 14 8.18 7.09 15.61
CA VAL A 14 6.86 7.39 15.05
C VAL A 14 6.08 8.16 16.10
N ASN A 15 5.71 9.40 15.79
CA ASN A 15 5.05 10.32 16.75
C ASN A 15 5.79 10.42 18.10
N GLY A 16 7.14 10.38 18.08
CA GLY A 16 7.97 10.43 19.29
C GLY A 16 8.18 9.09 19.99
N HIS A 17 7.46 8.04 19.60
CA HIS A 17 7.63 6.69 20.15
C HIS A 17 8.71 5.91 19.36
N PRO A 18 9.62 5.18 20.03
CA PRO A 18 10.56 4.28 19.34
C PRO A 18 9.83 3.27 18.47
N LEU A 19 10.40 2.96 17.29
CA LEU A 19 9.76 2.10 16.29
C LEU A 19 9.39 0.70 16.80
N ASP A 20 10.14 0.17 17.77
CA ASP A 20 9.93 -1.15 18.38
C ASP A 20 8.95 -1.11 19.57
N SER A 21 8.44 0.07 19.95
CA SER A 21 7.45 0.22 21.02
C SER A 21 6.06 -0.29 20.60
N PRO A 22 5.23 -0.76 21.56
CA PRO A 22 3.85 -1.15 21.29
C PRO A 22 3.02 -0.02 20.66
N GLU A 23 3.23 1.22 21.12
CA GLU A 23 2.53 2.41 20.64
C GLU A 23 2.83 2.69 19.17
N ALA A 24 4.11 2.64 18.77
CA ALA A 24 4.50 2.82 17.37
C ALA A 24 3.94 1.71 16.48
N ARG A 25 3.94 0.46 16.94
CA ARG A 25 3.41 -0.69 16.19
C ARG A 25 1.90 -0.59 15.93
N GLN A 26 1.15 0.00 16.83
CA GLN A 26 -0.29 0.24 16.63
C GLN A 26 -0.56 1.28 15.53
N LEU A 27 0.37 2.22 15.34
CA LEU A 27 0.26 3.28 14.32
C LEU A 27 0.66 2.81 12.92
N ILE A 28 1.30 1.65 12.80
CA ILE A 28 1.85 1.15 11.55
C ILE A 28 1.05 -0.05 11.05
N GLY A 29 0.57 0.02 9.82
CA GLY A 29 0.05 -1.10 9.04
C GLY A 29 1.07 -1.55 8.00
N PHE A 30 1.12 -2.85 7.71
CA PHE A 30 1.98 -3.42 6.69
C PHE A 30 1.22 -4.44 5.84
N VAL A 31 1.10 -4.13 4.56
CA VAL A 31 0.49 -5.01 3.56
C VAL A 31 1.60 -5.71 2.79
N PRO A 32 1.81 -7.01 2.97
CA PRO A 32 2.83 -7.77 2.23
C PRO A 32 2.41 -7.99 0.77
N GLN A 33 3.37 -8.45 -0.03
CA GLN A 33 3.13 -8.83 -1.42
C GLN A 33 2.15 -10.00 -1.52
N ASP A 34 2.34 -11.03 -0.69
CA ASP A 34 1.46 -12.19 -0.63
C ASP A 34 0.20 -11.91 0.19
N ASP A 35 -0.91 -12.52 -0.19
CA ASP A 35 -2.18 -12.37 0.51
C ASP A 35 -2.17 -13.11 1.86
N LEU A 36 -2.76 -12.47 2.88
CA LEU A 36 -2.98 -13.05 4.22
C LEU A 36 -4.46 -13.44 4.43
N LEU A 37 -5.16 -13.75 3.36
CA LEU A 37 -6.59 -14.02 3.36
C LEU A 37 -6.88 -15.48 3.74
N ILE A 38 -7.96 -15.69 4.50
CA ILE A 38 -8.49 -17.02 4.80
C ILE A 38 -9.50 -17.37 3.69
N GLU A 39 -9.15 -18.38 2.89
CA GLU A 39 -9.83 -18.71 1.64
C GLU A 39 -11.26 -19.24 1.83
N GLU A 40 -11.50 -19.94 2.95
CA GLU A 40 -12.80 -20.52 3.32
C GLU A 40 -13.79 -19.50 3.90
N LEU A 41 -13.33 -18.31 4.22
CA LEU A 41 -14.16 -17.26 4.77
C LEU A 41 -14.66 -16.32 3.67
N THR A 42 -15.83 -15.69 3.92
CA THR A 42 -16.28 -14.61 3.07
C THR A 42 -15.41 -13.36 3.24
N VAL A 43 -15.54 -12.42 2.31
CA VAL A 43 -14.89 -11.11 2.37
C VAL A 43 -15.24 -10.42 3.69
N TYR A 44 -16.53 -10.41 4.06
CA TYR A 44 -17.00 -9.85 5.34
C TYR A 44 -16.40 -10.55 6.55
N GLN A 45 -16.38 -11.89 6.56
CA GLN A 45 -15.87 -12.68 7.68
C GLN A 45 -14.36 -12.47 7.92
N ASN A 46 -13.57 -12.34 6.85
CA ASN A 46 -12.14 -12.01 6.97
C ASN A 46 -11.94 -10.70 7.74
N LEU A 47 -12.71 -9.66 7.41
CA LEU A 47 -12.64 -8.37 8.10
C LEU A 47 -13.22 -8.43 9.52
N LEU A 48 -14.36 -9.11 9.70
CA LEU A 48 -15.02 -9.22 10.99
C LEU A 48 -14.13 -9.88 12.04
N TYR A 49 -13.52 -11.02 11.70
CA TYR A 49 -12.65 -11.73 12.63
C TYR A 49 -11.36 -10.96 12.90
N THR A 50 -10.79 -10.30 11.89
CA THR A 50 -9.64 -9.41 12.09
C THR A 50 -10.00 -8.25 13.04
N ALA A 51 -11.14 -7.60 12.84
CA ALA A 51 -11.59 -6.52 13.71
C ALA A 51 -11.80 -7.00 15.16
N ARG A 52 -12.43 -8.17 15.36
CA ARG A 52 -12.61 -8.76 16.71
C ARG A 52 -11.29 -9.05 17.42
N LEU A 53 -10.28 -9.49 16.69
CA LEU A 53 -8.94 -9.73 17.25
C LEU A 53 -8.23 -8.42 17.63
N CYS A 54 -8.49 -7.33 16.89
CA CYS A 54 -7.86 -6.04 17.14
C CYS A 54 -8.55 -5.20 18.22
N PHE A 55 -9.86 -5.38 18.42
CA PHE A 55 -10.70 -4.50 19.26
C PHE A 55 -11.48 -5.30 20.31
N ALA A 56 -10.79 -5.70 21.35
CA ALA A 56 -11.40 -6.47 22.45
C ALA A 56 -12.47 -5.71 23.27
N CYS A 57 -12.49 -4.38 23.20
CA CYS A 57 -13.38 -3.52 23.99
C CYS A 57 -14.59 -3.01 23.20
N LEU A 58 -14.69 -3.25 21.89
CA LEU A 58 -15.83 -2.82 21.07
C LEU A 58 -16.96 -3.84 21.10
N THR A 59 -18.19 -3.35 21.02
CA THR A 59 -19.37 -4.19 20.85
C THR A 59 -19.43 -4.79 19.44
N ASP A 60 -20.17 -5.87 19.26
CA ASP A 60 -20.37 -6.49 17.94
C ASP A 60 -20.99 -5.51 16.93
N GLU A 61 -21.85 -4.60 17.39
CA GLU A 61 -22.45 -3.56 16.53
C GLU A 61 -21.40 -2.55 16.06
N GLU A 62 -20.54 -2.05 16.94
CA GLU A 62 -19.45 -1.12 16.61
C GLU A 62 -18.44 -1.77 15.64
N ILE A 63 -18.13 -3.06 15.86
CA ILE A 63 -17.27 -3.83 14.96
C ILE A 63 -17.92 -3.97 13.58
N GLY A 64 -19.22 -4.31 13.53
CA GLY A 64 -19.97 -4.41 12.28
C GLY A 64 -19.98 -3.11 11.50
N GLN A 65 -20.25 -1.98 12.15
CA GLN A 65 -20.21 -0.65 11.52
C GLN A 65 -18.82 -0.31 10.96
N ARG A 66 -17.76 -0.69 11.66
CA ARG A 66 -16.38 -0.48 11.20
C ARG A 66 -16.07 -1.34 9.97
N VAL A 67 -16.50 -2.60 9.97
CA VAL A 67 -16.35 -3.50 8.81
C VAL A 67 -17.07 -2.95 7.57
N GLU A 68 -18.32 -2.55 7.73
CA GLU A 68 -19.10 -1.97 6.61
C GLU A 68 -18.46 -0.68 6.07
N LYS A 69 -17.94 0.17 6.96
CA LYS A 69 -17.20 1.37 6.56
C LYS A 69 -15.98 1.02 5.68
N VAL A 70 -15.15 0.05 6.10
CA VAL A 70 -13.95 -0.34 5.35
C VAL A 70 -14.30 -1.02 4.03
N LEU A 71 -15.34 -1.86 3.99
CA LEU A 71 -15.85 -2.46 2.76
C LEU A 71 -16.24 -1.40 1.74
N LYS A 72 -16.96 -0.37 2.17
CA LYS A 72 -17.35 0.76 1.33
C LYS A 72 -16.14 1.57 0.84
N GLU A 73 -15.20 1.86 1.73
CA GLU A 73 -13.99 2.62 1.39
C GLU A 73 -13.13 1.94 0.33
N LEU A 74 -13.18 0.60 0.24
CA LEU A 74 -12.37 -0.19 -0.69
C LEU A 74 -13.18 -0.83 -1.83
N ASP A 75 -14.44 -0.41 -2.01
CA ASP A 75 -15.30 -0.89 -3.10
C ASP A 75 -15.43 -2.43 -3.09
N LEU A 76 -15.77 -2.98 -1.92
CA LEU A 76 -15.94 -4.41 -1.65
C LEU A 76 -17.35 -4.79 -1.19
N GLU A 77 -18.27 -3.83 -1.08
CA GLU A 77 -19.64 -4.06 -0.55
C GLU A 77 -20.39 -5.12 -1.34
N GLU A 78 -20.33 -5.07 -2.68
CA GLU A 78 -21.08 -5.97 -3.56
C GLU A 78 -20.66 -7.44 -3.45
N ILE A 79 -19.43 -7.67 -2.99
CA ILE A 79 -18.85 -9.02 -2.90
C ILE A 79 -18.68 -9.51 -1.47
N LYS A 80 -19.19 -8.78 -0.48
CA LYS A 80 -18.93 -9.05 0.94
C LYS A 80 -19.34 -10.46 1.40
N ASP A 81 -20.37 -11.02 0.79
CA ASP A 81 -20.91 -12.34 1.13
C ASP A 81 -20.27 -13.48 0.31
N LEU A 82 -19.38 -13.16 -0.63
CA LEU A 82 -18.65 -14.16 -1.41
C LEU A 82 -17.47 -14.72 -0.60
N GLU A 83 -17.26 -16.03 -0.69
CA GLU A 83 -16.03 -16.65 -0.19
C GLU A 83 -14.83 -16.11 -0.98
N VAL A 84 -13.71 -15.96 -0.29
CA VAL A 84 -12.47 -15.47 -0.94
C VAL A 84 -11.97 -16.47 -1.98
N GLY A 85 -12.04 -17.76 -1.67
CA GLY A 85 -11.58 -18.85 -2.53
C GLY A 85 -10.07 -18.88 -2.71
N SER A 86 -9.57 -19.96 -3.30
CA SER A 86 -8.14 -20.13 -3.55
C SER A 86 -7.68 -19.40 -4.84
N PRO A 87 -6.38 -19.16 -5.02
CA PRO A 87 -5.84 -18.62 -6.27
C PRO A 87 -6.16 -19.46 -7.52
N ILE A 88 -6.41 -20.77 -7.32
CA ILE A 88 -6.77 -21.71 -8.39
C ILE A 88 -8.30 -21.69 -8.63
N ARG A 89 -9.08 -21.58 -7.55
CA ARG A 89 -10.54 -21.54 -7.58
C ARG A 89 -11.01 -20.13 -7.23
N LYS A 90 -10.77 -19.22 -8.16
CA LYS A 90 -11.04 -17.78 -7.97
C LYS A 90 -12.54 -17.51 -7.86
N THR A 91 -12.99 -17.07 -6.70
CA THR A 91 -14.36 -16.57 -6.46
C THR A 91 -14.38 -15.05 -6.62
N ILE A 92 -13.31 -14.37 -6.21
CA ILE A 92 -13.13 -12.93 -6.35
C ILE A 92 -11.91 -12.62 -7.24
N SER A 93 -11.90 -11.44 -7.88
CA SER A 93 -10.80 -11.03 -8.77
C SER A 93 -9.49 -10.76 -8.02
N GLY A 94 -8.36 -10.75 -8.73
CA GLY A 94 -7.07 -10.40 -8.15
C GLY A 94 -7.06 -8.99 -7.53
N GLY A 95 -7.68 -8.02 -8.19
CA GLY A 95 -7.83 -6.67 -7.65
C GLY A 95 -8.70 -6.61 -6.39
N GLN A 96 -9.78 -7.41 -6.34
CA GLN A 96 -10.62 -7.54 -5.14
C GLN A 96 -9.85 -8.20 -3.98
N ARG A 97 -9.07 -9.25 -4.25
CA ARG A 97 -8.19 -9.89 -3.24
C ARG A 97 -7.19 -8.89 -2.67
N LYS A 98 -6.53 -8.12 -3.54
CA LYS A 98 -5.55 -7.12 -3.09
C LYS A 98 -6.21 -6.02 -2.26
N ARG A 99 -7.40 -5.53 -2.65
CA ARG A 99 -8.15 -4.55 -1.86
C ARG A 99 -8.58 -5.12 -0.51
N LEU A 100 -9.00 -6.39 -0.46
CA LEU A 100 -9.31 -7.06 0.80
C LEU A 100 -8.07 -7.20 1.70
N ASN A 101 -6.91 -7.54 1.15
CA ASN A 101 -5.66 -7.61 1.90
C ASN A 101 -5.28 -6.24 2.50
N ILE A 102 -5.49 -5.16 1.75
CA ILE A 102 -5.33 -3.77 2.25
C ILE A 102 -6.36 -3.48 3.35
N ALA A 103 -7.60 -3.95 3.20
CA ALA A 103 -8.69 -3.75 4.15
C ALA A 103 -8.38 -4.35 5.53
N LEU A 104 -7.70 -5.51 5.58
CA LEU A 104 -7.29 -6.15 6.84
C LEU A 104 -6.37 -5.25 7.68
N GLU A 105 -5.53 -4.45 7.04
CA GLU A 105 -4.70 -3.49 7.74
C GLU A 105 -5.44 -2.18 8.05
N LEU A 106 -6.26 -1.68 7.10
CA LEU A 106 -7.01 -0.44 7.29
C LEU A 106 -8.07 -0.51 8.38
N ILE A 107 -8.60 -1.71 8.69
CA ILE A 107 -9.57 -1.91 9.77
C ILE A 107 -9.03 -1.44 11.13
N ARG A 108 -7.72 -1.46 11.33
CA ARG A 108 -7.01 -1.00 12.54
C ARG A 108 -6.82 0.52 12.58
N GLU A 109 -7.16 1.23 11.50
CA GLU A 109 -6.95 2.67 11.31
C GLU A 109 -5.50 3.12 11.56
N PRO A 110 -4.50 2.51 10.92
CA PRO A 110 -3.11 2.90 11.10
C PRO A 110 -2.89 4.34 10.59
N ALA A 111 -1.96 5.06 11.25
CA ALA A 111 -1.52 6.39 10.79
C ALA A 111 -0.54 6.29 9.60
N ILE A 112 0.23 5.20 9.56
CA ILE A 112 1.20 4.91 8.52
C ILE A 112 0.87 3.55 7.91
N LEU A 113 0.81 3.48 6.58
CA LEU A 113 0.57 2.24 5.85
C LEU A 113 1.73 1.98 4.88
N TYR A 114 2.43 0.86 5.09
CA TYR A 114 3.45 0.36 4.18
C TYR A 114 2.86 -0.74 3.31
N LEU A 115 3.11 -0.68 1.99
CA LEU A 115 2.66 -1.70 1.05
C LEU A 115 3.83 -2.18 0.19
N ASP A 116 3.95 -3.48 0.09
CA ASP A 116 4.96 -4.13 -0.74
C ASP A 116 4.29 -4.66 -2.01
N GLU A 117 4.68 -4.08 -3.15
CA GLU A 117 4.20 -4.41 -4.50
C GLU A 117 2.66 -4.60 -4.60
N PRO A 118 1.84 -3.61 -4.18
CA PRO A 118 0.38 -3.78 -4.14
C PRO A 118 -0.27 -3.93 -5.51
N THR A 119 0.47 -3.70 -6.59
CA THR A 119 -0.01 -3.80 -7.99
C THR A 119 0.51 -5.04 -8.72
N SER A 120 1.34 -5.85 -8.06
CA SER A 120 1.92 -7.05 -8.67
C SER A 120 0.83 -8.06 -9.07
N GLY A 121 0.90 -8.55 -10.32
CA GLY A 121 -0.04 -9.53 -10.85
C GLY A 121 -1.44 -9.01 -11.18
N LEU A 122 -1.66 -7.69 -11.10
CA LEU A 122 -2.94 -7.05 -11.43
C LEU A 122 -2.98 -6.55 -12.88
N SER A 123 -4.21 -6.40 -13.40
CA SER A 123 -4.44 -5.65 -14.63
C SER A 123 -4.11 -4.16 -14.45
N SER A 124 -3.86 -3.42 -15.55
CA SER A 124 -3.60 -1.98 -15.47
C SER A 124 -4.74 -1.23 -14.76
N SER A 125 -5.99 -1.57 -15.10
CA SER A 125 -7.16 -0.92 -14.49
C SER A 125 -7.32 -1.23 -13.00
N ASP A 126 -7.04 -2.48 -12.57
CA ASP A 126 -7.08 -2.84 -11.14
C ASP A 126 -5.94 -2.16 -10.37
N SER A 127 -4.75 -2.08 -10.99
CA SER A 127 -3.60 -1.39 -10.40
C SER A 127 -3.88 0.09 -10.16
N GLU A 128 -4.46 0.78 -11.14
CA GLU A 128 -4.87 2.18 -10.99
C GLU A 128 -5.91 2.35 -9.88
N LYS A 129 -6.95 1.50 -9.84
CA LYS A 129 -7.96 1.54 -8.78
C LYS A 129 -7.35 1.37 -7.40
N VAL A 130 -6.45 0.39 -7.21
CA VAL A 130 -5.77 0.17 -5.92
C VAL A 130 -4.98 1.42 -5.51
N ILE A 131 -4.19 2.01 -6.42
CA ILE A 131 -3.40 3.20 -6.09
C ILE A 131 -4.28 4.43 -5.84
N MET A 132 -5.39 4.60 -6.56
CA MET A 132 -6.35 5.68 -6.31
C MET A 132 -6.98 5.56 -4.92
N LEU A 133 -7.40 4.36 -4.50
CA LEU A 133 -7.91 4.11 -3.15
C LEU A 133 -6.87 4.40 -2.06
N LEU A 134 -5.59 4.07 -2.31
CA LEU A 134 -4.50 4.42 -1.42
C LEU A 134 -4.26 5.94 -1.37
N LYS A 135 -4.39 6.63 -2.50
CA LYS A 135 -4.31 8.10 -2.56
C LYS A 135 -5.41 8.75 -1.73
N GLU A 136 -6.63 8.21 -1.74
CA GLU A 136 -7.70 8.70 -0.88
C GLU A 136 -7.35 8.56 0.61
N GLN A 137 -6.64 7.50 1.02
CA GLN A 137 -6.17 7.38 2.40
C GLN A 137 -5.20 8.49 2.78
N THR A 138 -4.37 8.99 1.84
CA THR A 138 -3.49 10.14 2.12
C THR A 138 -4.29 11.43 2.31
N HIS A 139 -5.37 11.66 1.56
CA HIS A 139 -6.27 12.79 1.77
C HIS A 139 -6.99 12.74 3.12
N ARG A 140 -7.12 11.57 3.73
CA ARG A 140 -7.64 11.38 5.09
C ARG A 140 -6.56 11.52 6.18
N GLY A 141 -5.37 12.00 5.82
CA GLY A 141 -4.26 12.29 6.74
C GLY A 141 -3.34 11.13 7.06
N LYS A 142 -3.43 9.99 6.35
CA LYS A 142 -2.51 8.87 6.52
C LYS A 142 -1.24 9.07 5.70
N LEU A 143 -0.11 8.59 6.21
CA LEU A 143 1.11 8.44 5.42
C LEU A 143 1.08 7.06 4.74
N VAL A 144 1.09 7.05 3.41
CA VAL A 144 1.12 5.80 2.63
C VAL A 144 2.47 5.69 1.93
N VAL A 145 3.18 4.60 2.19
CA VAL A 145 4.49 4.29 1.58
C VAL A 145 4.37 3.02 0.77
N VAL A 146 4.60 3.12 -0.53
CA VAL A 146 4.45 2.02 -1.48
C VAL A 146 5.80 1.65 -2.07
N ASN A 147 6.19 0.38 -1.93
CA ASN A 147 7.24 -0.20 -2.75
C ASN A 147 6.58 -0.72 -4.04
N ILE A 148 6.99 -0.22 -5.19
CA ILE A 148 6.37 -0.56 -6.46
C ILE A 148 7.44 -0.82 -7.52
N HIS A 149 7.23 -1.84 -8.35
CA HIS A 149 8.09 -2.18 -9.46
C HIS A 149 7.44 -1.77 -10.79
N GLN A 150 8.14 -0.96 -11.59
CA GLN A 150 7.75 -0.53 -12.94
C GLN A 150 6.29 -0.02 -13.04
N PRO A 151 5.90 1.03 -12.29
CA PRO A 151 4.56 1.59 -12.40
C PRO A 151 4.29 2.16 -13.80
N SER A 152 3.03 2.11 -14.24
CA SER A 152 2.60 2.83 -15.46
C SER A 152 2.79 4.34 -15.26
N SER A 153 2.83 5.09 -16.38
CA SER A 153 2.94 6.56 -16.32
C SER A 153 1.81 7.21 -15.54
N GLU A 154 0.61 6.64 -15.61
CA GLU A 154 -0.56 7.15 -14.90
C GLU A 154 -0.42 6.93 -13.38
N ILE A 155 -0.02 5.74 -12.97
CA ILE A 155 0.25 5.43 -11.56
C ILE A 155 1.40 6.29 -11.03
N TYR A 156 2.47 6.47 -11.80
CA TYR A 156 3.63 7.26 -11.41
C TYR A 156 3.27 8.71 -11.04
N LYS A 157 2.33 9.32 -11.76
CA LYS A 157 1.86 10.69 -11.52
C LYS A 157 1.02 10.84 -10.22
N LEU A 158 0.50 9.74 -9.67
CA LEU A 158 -0.31 9.77 -8.45
C LEU A 158 0.52 9.93 -7.16
N PHE A 159 1.82 9.68 -7.22
CA PHE A 159 2.70 9.80 -6.05
C PHE A 159 3.12 11.25 -5.80
N ASP A 160 3.15 11.65 -4.53
CA ASP A 160 3.60 12.98 -4.09
C ASP A 160 5.13 13.05 -3.97
N ARG A 161 5.75 11.94 -3.59
CA ARG A 161 7.19 11.81 -3.40
C ARG A 161 7.72 10.49 -3.93
N LEU A 162 8.92 10.54 -4.47
CA LEU A 162 9.67 9.42 -4.99
C LEU A 162 11.00 9.29 -4.25
N TRP A 163 11.32 8.08 -3.81
CA TRP A 163 12.63 7.69 -3.31
C TRP A 163 13.20 6.63 -4.22
N LEU A 164 14.29 6.95 -4.90
CA LEU A 164 15.05 5.98 -5.70
C LEU A 164 16.32 5.61 -4.94
N LEU A 165 16.50 4.31 -4.74
CA LEU A 165 17.63 3.76 -4.05
C LEU A 165 18.49 2.94 -5.04
N ASP A 166 19.80 3.08 -4.94
CA ASP A 166 20.79 2.25 -5.65
C ASP A 166 21.12 1.00 -4.83
N ARG A 167 21.96 0.15 -5.40
CA ARG A 167 22.50 -1.02 -4.69
C ARG A 167 23.16 -0.60 -3.39
N GLY A 168 22.80 -1.29 -2.29
CA GLY A 168 23.26 -0.94 -0.95
C GLY A 168 22.41 0.10 -0.24
N GLY A 169 21.28 0.54 -0.84
CA GLY A 169 20.32 1.43 -0.19
C GLY A 169 20.72 2.91 -0.21
N TYR A 170 21.66 3.31 -1.05
CA TYR A 170 22.04 4.71 -1.21
C TYR A 170 20.97 5.48 -1.98
N PRO A 171 20.44 6.60 -1.46
CA PRO A 171 19.45 7.41 -2.17
C PRO A 171 20.13 8.12 -3.36
N ILE A 172 19.65 7.89 -4.58
CA ILE A 172 20.10 8.58 -5.80
C ILE A 172 19.14 9.71 -6.18
N TYR A 173 17.88 9.63 -5.74
CA TYR A 173 16.93 10.71 -5.89
C TYR A 173 15.89 10.67 -4.78
N VAL A 174 15.55 11.85 -4.25
CA VAL A 174 14.45 12.04 -3.30
C VAL A 174 13.74 13.34 -3.66
N GLY A 175 12.50 13.26 -4.11
CA GLY A 175 11.76 14.46 -4.53
C GLY A 175 10.46 14.17 -5.24
N ASN A 176 9.99 15.13 -6.04
CA ASN A 176 8.78 15.00 -6.84
C ASN A 176 9.01 14.03 -8.01
N PRO A 177 8.09 13.08 -8.29
CA PRO A 177 8.23 12.12 -9.39
C PRO A 177 8.44 12.79 -10.75
N ILE A 178 7.74 13.87 -11.06
CA ILE A 178 7.84 14.57 -12.36
C ILE A 178 9.22 15.23 -12.52
N GLU A 179 9.75 15.81 -11.45
CA GLU A 179 11.10 16.42 -11.44
C GLU A 179 12.20 15.37 -11.61
N ALA A 180 11.99 14.14 -11.11
CA ALA A 180 12.92 13.03 -11.30
C ALA A 180 13.20 12.77 -12.79
N ILE A 181 12.17 12.81 -13.63
CA ILE A 181 12.31 12.61 -15.08
C ILE A 181 13.26 13.64 -15.68
N THR A 182 13.09 14.92 -15.31
CA THR A 182 13.95 16.01 -15.77
C THR A 182 15.37 15.87 -15.24
N TYR A 183 15.52 15.50 -13.96
CA TYR A 183 16.81 15.26 -13.34
C TYR A 183 17.62 14.18 -14.07
N PHE A 184 17.02 13.01 -14.34
CA PHE A 184 17.71 11.93 -15.03
C PHE A 184 17.94 12.23 -16.52
N LYS A 185 17.04 12.94 -17.20
CA LYS A 185 17.27 13.42 -18.56
C LYS A 185 18.49 14.36 -18.65
N GLN A 186 18.66 15.24 -17.67
CA GLN A 186 19.82 16.13 -17.59
C GLN A 186 21.11 15.34 -17.30
N ALA A 187 21.08 14.45 -16.32
CA ALA A 187 22.21 13.61 -15.98
C ALA A 187 22.69 12.75 -17.18
N ALA A 188 21.75 12.15 -17.94
CA ALA A 188 22.07 11.38 -19.14
C ALA A 188 22.75 12.21 -20.24
N LYS A 189 22.37 13.49 -20.41
CA LYS A 189 23.04 14.39 -21.40
C LYS A 189 24.49 14.69 -21.08
N TYR A 190 24.87 14.61 -19.80
CA TYR A 190 26.28 14.77 -19.41
C TYR A 190 27.14 13.53 -19.69
N THR A 191 26.50 12.35 -19.80
CA THR A 191 27.19 11.07 -20.03
C THR A 191 27.21 10.65 -21.49
N ASP A 192 26.21 11.08 -22.31
CA ASP A 192 26.11 10.73 -23.73
C ASP A 192 25.36 11.83 -24.51
N PRO A 193 26.10 12.71 -25.25
CA PRO A 193 25.51 13.80 -26.02
C PRO A 193 24.66 13.33 -27.21
N ASP A 194 24.80 12.07 -27.65
CA ASP A 194 24.10 11.52 -28.83
C ASP A 194 22.78 10.81 -28.49
N ILE A 195 22.39 10.70 -27.19
CA ILE A 195 21.06 10.16 -26.84
C ILE A 195 19.99 11.20 -27.15
N SER A 196 19.39 11.11 -28.33
CA SER A 196 18.14 11.79 -28.65
C SER A 196 17.03 11.25 -27.74
N VAL A 197 16.66 12.01 -26.72
CA VAL A 197 15.61 11.66 -25.78
C VAL A 197 14.30 11.55 -26.53
N CYS A 198 13.72 10.36 -26.57
CA CYS A 198 12.41 10.12 -27.15
C CYS A 198 11.38 11.06 -26.49
N SER A 199 10.81 11.99 -27.29
CA SER A 199 9.85 12.99 -26.85
C SER A 199 8.45 12.45 -26.57
N THR A 200 8.26 11.13 -26.72
CA THR A 200 6.95 10.44 -26.64
C THR A 200 6.66 9.75 -25.30
N CYS A 201 7.57 9.84 -24.31
CA CYS A 201 7.32 9.31 -22.96
C CYS A 201 6.99 10.46 -22.02
N VAL A 202 5.82 11.11 -22.21
CA VAL A 202 5.18 12.00 -21.24
C VAL A 202 3.76 11.50 -21.01
#